data_83114dcabb9cc2439c19f3f431930746
#
_entry.id   83114dcabb9cc2439c19f3f431930746
#
_cell.length_a   1.000
_cell.length_b   1.000
_cell.length_c   1.000
_cell.angle_alpha   90.00
_cell.angle_beta   90.00
_cell.angle_gamma   90.00
#
_symmetry.space_group_name_H-M   'P 1'
#
loop_
_entity.id
_entity.type
_entity.pdbx_description
1 polymer ?
#
loop_
_entity_poly.entity_id
_entity_poly.type
_entity_poly.pdbx_seq_one_letter_code
_entity_poly.pdbx_strand_id
1 'polypeptide(L)'
;GLLITPAATAHLLCDRLWKMIVLSAFFGCTSFLAGYGFSEYQSVAPGSSIVVAATLQFMLVLLLAPRYGLLADWLRRRRAIPQQLVEDVLGAVLRDQSTQVQVATVLKYVDAREDVIRRAIRSLHRQELLVHDHDTVELTQSGQREARRLIRAHRLWESYLEHLGTPAEELHGRAHRLEHVHDENAVDYLDDKLGHPLTDPHGKEIPEDFVDLVIGHQVPLAILREGHSGEVVEVSDTHLASLIPVGTIIHMGPRLNQGKTWTVEYQSPGRDETQQLELDHEGVDAVIVRLAELPS
;
A
#
# COMPACT_ATOMS: atom_id res chain seq x y z
N GLY A 1 30.54 -35.52 2.08
CA GLY A 1 30.92 -34.11 2.35
C GLY A 1 31.78 -33.51 1.24
N LEU A 2 32.90 -34.15 0.86
CA LEU A 2 33.88 -33.60 -0.11
C LEU A 2 33.31 -33.30 -1.51
N LEU A 3 32.32 -34.03 -2.00
CA LEU A 3 31.69 -33.79 -3.31
C LEU A 3 30.60 -32.73 -3.28
N ILE A 4 29.91 -32.59 -2.16
CA ILE A 4 28.74 -31.72 -2.04
C ILE A 4 29.15 -30.29 -1.67
N THR A 5 30.14 -30.13 -0.78
CA THR A 5 30.54 -28.81 -0.26
C THR A 5 31.03 -27.84 -1.36
N PRO A 6 31.93 -28.24 -2.32
CA PRO A 6 32.33 -27.35 -3.40
C PRO A 6 31.19 -26.94 -4.33
N ALA A 7 30.22 -27.86 -4.60
CA ALA A 7 29.06 -27.58 -5.43
C ALA A 7 28.12 -26.60 -4.73
N ALA A 8 27.87 -26.78 -3.44
CA ALA A 8 27.07 -25.86 -2.62
C ALA A 8 27.71 -24.47 -2.53
N THR A 9 29.06 -24.43 -2.39
CA THR A 9 29.81 -23.16 -2.40
C THR A 9 29.67 -22.42 -3.73
N ALA A 10 29.73 -23.12 -4.84
CA ALA A 10 29.57 -22.55 -6.17
C ALA A 10 28.15 -22.02 -6.41
N HIS A 11 27.12 -22.71 -5.90
CA HIS A 11 25.72 -22.31 -6.00
C HIS A 11 25.46 -20.97 -5.28
N LEU A 12 26.12 -20.69 -4.17
CA LEU A 12 26.00 -19.40 -3.46
C LEU A 12 26.48 -18.21 -4.29
N LEU A 13 27.34 -18.43 -5.33
CA LEU A 13 27.94 -17.37 -6.14
C LEU A 13 27.29 -17.22 -7.51
N CYS A 14 26.72 -18.28 -8.09
CA CYS A 14 26.14 -18.24 -9.43
C CYS A 14 25.00 -19.22 -9.64
N ASP A 15 24.05 -18.81 -10.52
CA ASP A 15 22.85 -19.59 -10.87
C ASP A 15 23.00 -20.32 -12.23
N ARG A 16 24.09 -20.05 -12.99
CA ARG A 16 24.30 -20.67 -14.31
C ARG A 16 25.08 -21.99 -14.17
N LEU A 17 24.48 -23.09 -14.62
CA LEU A 17 25.01 -24.45 -14.49
C LEU A 17 26.49 -24.56 -14.92
N TRP A 18 26.85 -24.03 -16.09
CA TRP A 18 28.25 -24.05 -16.58
C TRP A 18 29.22 -23.37 -15.59
N LYS A 19 28.87 -22.18 -15.13
CA LYS A 19 29.71 -21.45 -14.16
C LYS A 19 29.80 -22.17 -12.82
N MET A 20 28.71 -22.80 -12.40
CA MET A 20 28.66 -23.58 -11.17
C MET A 20 29.59 -24.79 -11.22
N ILE A 21 29.65 -25.50 -12.37
CA ILE A 21 30.59 -26.64 -12.57
C ILE A 21 32.02 -26.18 -12.47
N VAL A 22 32.41 -25.13 -13.21
CA VAL A 22 33.76 -24.59 -13.20
C VAL A 22 34.18 -24.12 -11.81
N LEU A 23 33.25 -23.38 -11.14
CA LEU A 23 33.52 -22.85 -9.81
C LEU A 23 33.59 -23.94 -8.74
N SER A 24 32.79 -25.00 -8.86
CA SER A 24 32.83 -26.17 -8.00
C SER A 24 34.17 -26.92 -8.13
N ALA A 25 34.64 -27.11 -9.36
CA ALA A 25 35.94 -27.69 -9.59
C ALA A 25 37.09 -26.84 -8.99
N PHE A 26 37.00 -25.53 -9.17
CA PHE A 26 37.95 -24.58 -8.56
C PHE A 26 37.98 -24.68 -7.02
N PHE A 27 36.78 -24.65 -6.39
CA PHE A 27 36.68 -24.79 -4.94
C PHE A 27 37.10 -26.15 -4.41
N GLY A 28 36.85 -27.22 -5.17
CA GLY A 28 37.36 -28.56 -4.84
C GLY A 28 38.88 -28.63 -4.85
N CYS A 29 39.52 -28.10 -5.91
CA CYS A 29 40.96 -28.05 -6.01
C CYS A 29 41.61 -27.20 -4.91
N THR A 30 41.04 -26.01 -4.63
CA THR A 30 41.60 -25.12 -3.59
C THR A 30 41.43 -25.71 -2.19
N SER A 31 40.32 -26.35 -1.88
CA SER A 31 40.13 -27.05 -0.60
C SER A 31 41.10 -28.23 -0.43
N PHE A 32 41.32 -29.00 -1.51
CA PHE A 32 42.27 -30.09 -1.49
C PHE A 32 43.70 -29.60 -1.24
N LEU A 33 44.18 -28.62 -2.02
CA LEU A 33 45.53 -28.08 -1.88
C LEU A 33 45.76 -27.45 -0.50
N ALA A 34 44.78 -26.65 0.00
CA ALA A 34 44.91 -26.03 1.31
C ALA A 34 44.88 -27.06 2.45
N GLY A 35 43.94 -28.05 2.38
CA GLY A 35 43.82 -29.09 3.39
C GLY A 35 45.02 -30.06 3.39
N TYR A 36 45.51 -30.45 2.22
CA TYR A 36 46.68 -31.30 2.10
C TYR A 36 47.96 -30.57 2.59
N GLY A 37 48.18 -29.32 2.19
CA GLY A 37 49.31 -28.53 2.66
C GLY A 37 49.31 -28.32 4.18
N PHE A 38 48.11 -28.08 4.77
CA PHE A 38 47.97 -27.99 6.22
C PHE A 38 48.26 -29.32 6.92
N SER A 39 47.80 -30.44 6.35
CA SER A 39 48.05 -31.78 6.86
C SER A 39 49.54 -32.09 6.94
N GLU A 40 50.29 -31.77 5.88
CA GLU A 40 51.75 -31.98 5.82
C GLU A 40 52.49 -31.13 6.85
N TYR A 41 52.07 -29.84 6.99
CA TYR A 41 52.70 -28.92 7.94
C TYR A 41 52.49 -29.31 9.39
N GLN A 42 51.26 -29.79 9.76
CA GLN A 42 50.88 -30.12 11.14
C GLN A 42 51.00 -31.63 11.46
N SER A 43 51.40 -32.48 10.52
CA SER A 43 51.45 -33.94 10.65
C SER A 43 50.14 -34.55 11.13
N VAL A 44 48.99 -34.07 10.64
CA VAL A 44 47.65 -34.57 10.93
C VAL A 44 47.08 -35.34 9.74
N ALA A 45 45.98 -36.07 9.97
CA ALA A 45 45.36 -36.88 8.91
C ALA A 45 44.88 -36.02 7.73
N PRO A 46 45.28 -36.34 6.47
CA PRO A 46 44.95 -35.54 5.29
C PRO A 46 43.44 -35.37 5.03
N GLY A 47 42.68 -36.46 5.23
CA GLY A 47 41.22 -36.45 4.96
C GLY A 47 40.45 -35.47 5.82
N SER A 48 40.74 -35.42 7.12
CA SER A 48 40.11 -34.49 8.05
C SER A 48 40.49 -33.04 7.76
N SER A 49 41.78 -32.78 7.42
CA SER A 49 42.27 -31.44 7.08
C SER A 49 41.61 -30.88 5.81
N ILE A 50 41.39 -31.71 4.79
CA ILE A 50 40.69 -31.31 3.56
C ILE A 50 39.21 -30.97 3.85
N VAL A 51 38.53 -31.77 4.68
CA VAL A 51 37.13 -31.49 5.07
C VAL A 51 37.02 -30.18 5.85
N VAL A 52 37.93 -29.92 6.78
CA VAL A 52 37.97 -28.65 7.53
C VAL A 52 38.23 -27.47 6.58
N ALA A 53 39.19 -27.58 5.65
CA ALA A 53 39.46 -26.54 4.67
C ALA A 53 38.25 -26.25 3.78
N ALA A 54 37.58 -27.29 3.29
CA ALA A 54 36.35 -27.14 2.49
C ALA A 54 35.22 -26.48 3.28
N THR A 55 35.07 -26.85 4.55
CA THR A 55 34.05 -26.26 5.44
C THR A 55 34.31 -24.78 5.73
N LEU A 56 35.54 -24.42 6.04
CA LEU A 56 35.94 -23.03 6.26
C LEU A 56 35.77 -22.18 4.99
N GLN A 57 36.09 -22.72 3.84
CA GLN A 57 35.90 -22.07 2.55
C GLN A 57 34.39 -21.85 2.26
N PHE A 58 33.55 -22.86 2.52
CA PHE A 58 32.12 -22.73 2.39
C PHE A 58 31.57 -21.63 3.33
N MET A 59 31.98 -21.64 4.60
CA MET A 59 31.54 -20.63 5.58
C MET A 59 31.95 -19.22 5.17
N LEU A 60 33.19 -19.06 4.64
CA LEU A 60 33.68 -17.78 4.14
C LEU A 60 32.79 -17.27 2.99
N VAL A 61 32.50 -18.14 2.04
CA VAL A 61 31.66 -17.79 0.89
C VAL A 61 30.21 -17.52 1.35
N LEU A 62 29.67 -18.32 2.26
CA LEU A 62 28.34 -18.10 2.82
C LEU A 62 28.23 -16.73 3.53
N LEU A 63 29.28 -16.27 4.19
CA LEU A 63 29.29 -14.95 4.81
C LEU A 63 29.40 -13.82 3.78
N LEU A 64 30.27 -13.96 2.77
CA LEU A 64 30.69 -12.89 1.87
C LEU A 64 29.93 -12.87 0.52
N ALA A 65 29.19 -13.91 0.17
CA ALA A 65 28.50 -13.99 -1.13
C ALA A 65 27.58 -12.76 -1.37
N PRO A 66 27.68 -12.09 -2.53
CA PRO A 66 26.97 -10.83 -2.75
C PRO A 66 25.45 -10.99 -2.89
N ARG A 67 24.98 -12.18 -3.29
CA ARG A 67 23.55 -12.46 -3.49
C ARG A 67 22.90 -13.20 -2.33
N TYR A 68 23.54 -14.27 -1.87
CA TYR A 68 23.01 -15.18 -0.86
C TYR A 68 23.81 -15.16 0.46
N GLY A 69 24.77 -14.24 0.57
CA GLY A 69 25.61 -14.14 1.76
C GLY A 69 24.88 -13.49 2.94
N LEU A 70 25.13 -14.03 4.13
CA LEU A 70 24.52 -13.54 5.37
C LEU A 70 24.83 -12.06 5.63
N LEU A 71 26.07 -11.63 5.33
CA LEU A 71 26.47 -10.24 5.50
C LEU A 71 25.77 -9.31 4.49
N ALA A 72 25.61 -9.75 3.25
CA ALA A 72 24.92 -8.99 2.22
C ALA A 72 23.42 -8.85 2.55
N ASP A 73 22.80 -9.92 3.07
CA ASP A 73 21.41 -9.90 3.49
C ASP A 73 21.19 -9.01 4.72
N TRP A 74 22.09 -9.11 5.71
CA TRP A 74 22.05 -8.25 6.88
C TRP A 74 22.23 -6.75 6.52
N LEU A 75 23.14 -6.43 5.60
CA LEU A 75 23.33 -5.06 5.11
C LEU A 75 22.12 -4.57 4.32
N ARG A 76 21.51 -5.44 3.49
CA ARG A 76 20.25 -5.11 2.78
C ARG A 76 19.12 -4.82 3.74
N ARG A 77 18.89 -5.69 4.74
CA ARG A 77 17.85 -5.48 5.78
C ARG A 77 18.09 -4.20 6.58
N ARG A 78 19.34 -3.89 6.92
CA ARG A 78 19.67 -2.61 7.61
C ARG A 78 19.46 -1.38 6.73
N ARG A 79 19.56 -1.51 5.41
CA ARG A 79 19.37 -0.40 4.45
C ARG A 79 17.96 -0.34 3.91
N ALA A 80 17.18 -1.39 4.04
CA ALA A 80 15.78 -1.40 3.63
C ALA A 80 15.01 -0.34 4.43
N ILE A 81 14.26 0.48 3.73
CA ILE A 81 13.32 1.42 4.31
C ILE A 81 12.02 0.62 4.46
N PRO A 82 11.44 0.53 5.67
CA PRO A 82 10.13 -0.09 5.83
C PRO A 82 9.12 0.62 4.93
N GLN A 83 8.30 -0.13 4.21
CA GLN A 83 7.26 0.43 3.34
C GLN A 83 6.32 1.31 4.16
N GLN A 84 5.93 0.86 5.34
CA GLN A 84 5.14 1.62 6.30
C GLN A 84 5.68 3.03 6.53
N LEU A 85 7.00 3.18 6.76
CA LEU A 85 7.61 4.49 6.96
C LEU A 85 7.51 5.41 5.72
N VAL A 86 7.56 4.82 4.52
CA VAL A 86 7.40 5.58 3.27
C VAL A 86 5.98 6.15 3.19
N GLU A 87 5.01 5.37 3.58
CA GLU A 87 3.58 5.73 3.62
C GLU A 87 3.28 6.74 4.73
N ASP A 88 3.90 6.57 5.91
CA ASP A 88 3.81 7.55 7.01
C ASP A 88 4.31 8.93 6.60
N VAL A 89 5.40 8.99 5.83
CA VAL A 89 5.93 10.24 5.28
C VAL A 89 4.95 10.89 4.31
N LEU A 90 4.34 10.11 3.40
CA LEU A 90 3.32 10.61 2.48
C LEU A 90 2.11 11.17 3.23
N GLY A 91 1.61 10.41 4.20
CA GLY A 91 0.49 10.83 5.05
C GLY A 91 0.80 12.08 5.87
N ALA A 92 2.02 12.21 6.40
CA ALA A 92 2.45 13.39 7.15
C ALA A 92 2.49 14.65 6.27
N VAL A 93 2.99 14.54 5.03
CA VAL A 93 3.04 15.68 4.10
C VAL A 93 1.63 16.10 3.68
N LEU A 94 0.72 15.17 3.42
CA LEU A 94 -0.65 15.51 3.04
C LEU A 94 -1.44 16.16 4.19
N ARG A 95 -1.19 15.74 5.45
CA ARG A 95 -1.87 16.29 6.64
C ARG A 95 -1.53 17.75 6.93
N ASP A 96 -0.37 18.23 6.53
CA ASP A 96 0.06 19.61 6.75
C ASP A 96 -0.72 20.63 5.90
N GLN A 97 -1.39 20.19 4.82
CA GLN A 97 -2.18 21.02 3.88
C GLN A 97 -1.39 22.18 3.23
N SER A 98 -0.11 22.29 3.49
CA SER A 98 0.76 23.27 2.83
C SER A 98 1.23 22.73 1.49
N THR A 99 1.31 23.58 0.47
CA THR A 99 1.87 23.19 -0.83
C THR A 99 3.31 22.68 -0.68
N GLN A 100 4.08 23.34 0.21
CA GLN A 100 5.46 22.97 0.54
C GLN A 100 5.59 22.76 2.03
N VAL A 101 5.94 21.54 2.44
CA VAL A 101 6.10 21.15 3.84
C VAL A 101 7.59 21.10 4.20
N GLN A 102 7.95 21.66 5.33
CA GLN A 102 9.34 21.57 5.82
C GLN A 102 9.65 20.14 6.27
N VAL A 103 10.83 19.64 5.95
CA VAL A 103 11.30 18.33 6.43
C VAL A 103 11.25 18.24 7.95
N ALA A 104 11.52 19.34 8.66
CA ALA A 104 11.40 19.43 10.11
C ALA A 104 9.99 19.12 10.63
N THR A 105 8.95 19.48 9.88
CA THR A 105 7.55 19.17 10.20
C THR A 105 7.30 17.67 10.04
N VAL A 106 7.76 17.07 8.94
CA VAL A 106 7.66 15.62 8.73
C VAL A 106 8.33 14.83 9.86
N LEU A 107 9.50 15.30 10.32
CA LEU A 107 10.22 14.69 11.45
C LEU A 107 9.45 14.74 12.79
N LYS A 108 8.47 15.61 12.95
CA LYS A 108 7.62 15.67 14.14
C LYS A 108 6.45 14.68 14.09
N TYR A 109 5.94 14.42 12.89
CA TYR A 109 4.77 13.54 12.71
C TYR A 109 5.12 12.07 12.57
N VAL A 110 6.34 11.76 12.12
CA VAL A 110 6.78 10.39 11.85
C VAL A 110 7.74 9.94 12.96
N ASP A 111 7.34 8.90 13.72
CA ASP A 111 8.15 8.34 14.79
C ASP A 111 9.24 7.41 14.23
N ALA A 112 10.29 8.02 13.70
CA ALA A 112 11.45 7.30 13.20
C ALA A 112 12.72 8.16 13.27
N ARG A 113 13.88 7.52 13.14
CA ARG A 113 15.17 8.24 13.13
C ARG A 113 15.28 9.13 11.90
N GLU A 114 15.80 10.33 12.07
CA GLU A 114 15.96 11.34 11.00
C GLU A 114 16.66 10.79 9.76
N ASP A 115 17.74 10.00 9.93
CA ASP A 115 18.47 9.41 8.81
C ASP A 115 17.63 8.43 7.99
N VAL A 116 16.64 7.77 8.61
CA VAL A 116 15.72 6.84 7.95
C VAL A 116 14.62 7.61 7.23
N ILE A 117 14.04 8.64 7.86
CA ILE A 117 13.04 9.53 7.24
C ILE A 117 13.63 10.23 6.01
N ARG A 118 14.83 10.80 6.11
CA ARG A 118 15.53 11.40 4.94
C ARG A 118 15.82 10.39 3.82
N ARG A 119 15.99 9.10 4.14
CA ARG A 119 16.08 8.03 3.12
C ARG A 119 14.72 7.73 2.49
N ALA A 120 13.63 7.73 3.28
CA ALA A 120 12.28 7.55 2.78
C ALA A 120 11.89 8.69 1.82
N ILE A 121 12.13 9.95 2.18
CA ILE A 121 11.94 11.13 1.32
C ILE A 121 12.69 10.96 -0.02
N ARG A 122 13.96 10.56 0.01
CA ARG A 122 14.74 10.30 -1.21
C ARG A 122 14.21 9.12 -2.02
N SER A 123 13.59 8.14 -1.38
CA SER A 123 12.95 7.02 -2.05
C SER A 123 11.68 7.46 -2.78
N LEU A 124 10.83 8.22 -2.11
CA LEU A 124 9.60 8.80 -2.65
C LEU A 124 9.90 9.76 -3.82
N HIS A 125 10.96 10.58 -3.70
CA HIS A 125 11.40 11.44 -4.79
C HIS A 125 11.81 10.63 -6.04
N ARG A 126 12.51 9.51 -5.87
CA ARG A 126 12.87 8.61 -6.97
C ARG A 126 11.68 7.88 -7.58
N GLN A 127 10.60 7.71 -6.84
CA GLN A 127 9.33 7.14 -7.31
C GLN A 127 8.40 8.21 -7.91
N GLU A 128 8.86 9.45 -8.01
CA GLU A 128 8.10 10.60 -8.52
C GLU A 128 6.80 10.88 -7.73
N LEU A 129 6.75 10.44 -6.47
CA LEU A 129 5.61 10.69 -5.58
C LEU A 129 5.74 12.02 -4.83
N LEU A 130 6.96 12.54 -4.67
CA LEU A 130 7.20 13.87 -4.12
C LEU A 130 8.37 14.58 -4.82
N VAL A 131 8.33 15.91 -4.77
CA VAL A 131 9.45 16.79 -5.11
C VAL A 131 10.15 17.17 -3.80
N HIS A 132 11.47 17.07 -3.78
CA HIS A 132 12.29 17.45 -2.64
C HIS A 132 13.27 18.54 -3.06
N ASP A 133 13.14 19.73 -2.47
CA ASP A 133 14.03 20.84 -2.68
C ASP A 133 14.63 21.29 -1.34
N HIS A 134 15.94 21.10 -1.18
CA HIS A 134 16.74 21.42 0.01
C HIS A 134 16.11 20.92 1.31
N ASP A 135 15.22 21.67 1.93
CA ASP A 135 14.61 21.37 3.24
C ASP A 135 13.08 21.35 3.17
N THR A 136 12.52 21.41 1.97
CA THR A 136 11.07 21.34 1.72
C THR A 136 10.72 20.12 0.87
N VAL A 137 9.51 19.59 1.09
CA VAL A 137 8.91 18.49 0.33
C VAL A 137 7.53 18.90 -0.13
N GLU A 138 7.19 18.52 -1.36
CA GLU A 138 5.90 18.78 -1.97
C GLU A 138 5.41 17.49 -2.65
N LEU A 139 4.13 17.13 -2.47
CA LEU A 139 3.56 15.96 -3.13
C LEU A 139 3.29 16.25 -4.61
N THR A 140 3.69 15.34 -5.47
CA THR A 140 3.22 15.32 -6.85
C THR A 140 1.74 14.94 -6.91
N GLN A 141 1.10 15.06 -8.07
CA GLN A 141 -0.27 14.60 -8.25
C GLN A 141 -0.42 13.08 -7.95
N SER A 142 0.58 12.28 -8.33
CA SER A 142 0.62 10.86 -8.01
C SER A 142 0.81 10.61 -6.51
N GLY A 143 1.67 11.40 -5.86
CA GLY A 143 1.88 11.34 -4.41
C GLY A 143 0.65 11.74 -3.61
N GLN A 144 -0.10 12.74 -4.07
CA GLN A 144 -1.36 13.14 -3.45
C GLN A 144 -2.42 12.04 -3.53
N ARG A 145 -2.54 11.37 -4.69
CA ARG A 145 -3.46 10.23 -4.86
C ARG A 145 -3.13 9.11 -3.89
N GLU A 146 -1.88 8.69 -3.84
CA GLU A 146 -1.43 7.62 -2.95
C GLU A 146 -1.60 7.98 -1.47
N ALA A 147 -1.26 9.22 -1.07
CA ALA A 147 -1.46 9.68 0.29
C ALA A 147 -2.94 9.73 0.70
N ARG A 148 -3.84 10.15 -0.20
CA ARG A 148 -5.29 10.14 0.05
C ARG A 148 -5.83 8.72 0.21
N ARG A 149 -5.37 7.78 -0.61
CA ARG A 149 -5.70 6.36 -0.50
C ARG A 149 -5.33 5.78 0.87
N LEU A 150 -4.14 6.06 1.36
CA LEU A 150 -3.70 5.65 2.70
C LEU A 150 -4.58 6.25 3.80
N ILE A 151 -4.88 7.54 3.72
CA ILE A 151 -5.76 8.21 4.70
C ILE A 151 -7.17 7.64 4.64
N ARG A 152 -7.70 7.32 3.44
CA ARG A 152 -8.99 6.66 3.29
C ARG A 152 -8.97 5.29 3.99
N ALA A 153 -8.00 4.45 3.70
CA ALA A 153 -7.85 3.14 4.33
C ALA A 153 -7.78 3.26 5.87
N HIS A 154 -6.97 4.18 6.38
CA HIS A 154 -6.86 4.44 7.81
C HIS A 154 -8.21 4.75 8.47
N ARG A 155 -8.96 5.71 7.92
CA ARG A 155 -10.23 6.16 8.47
C ARG A 155 -11.33 5.12 8.36
N LEU A 156 -11.36 4.34 7.28
CA LEU A 156 -12.27 3.20 7.15
C LEU A 156 -11.96 2.10 8.18
N TRP A 157 -10.68 1.81 8.41
CA TRP A 157 -10.29 0.87 9.48
C TRP A 157 -10.64 1.38 10.87
N GLU A 158 -10.47 2.68 11.16
CA GLU A 158 -10.93 3.26 12.44
C GLU A 158 -12.44 3.08 12.63
N SER A 159 -13.22 3.43 11.60
CA SER A 159 -14.69 3.29 11.63
C SER A 159 -15.13 1.83 11.79
N TYR A 160 -14.49 0.90 11.11
CA TYR A 160 -14.79 -0.52 11.24
C TYR A 160 -14.44 -1.09 12.62
N LEU A 161 -13.29 -0.72 13.15
CA LEU A 161 -12.85 -1.15 14.47
C LEU A 161 -13.76 -0.58 15.58
N GLU A 162 -14.23 0.67 15.44
CA GLU A 162 -15.24 1.24 16.34
C GLU A 162 -16.55 0.44 16.29
N HIS A 163 -17.03 0.12 15.08
CA HIS A 163 -18.23 -0.71 14.89
C HIS A 163 -18.10 -2.09 15.56
N LEU A 164 -16.89 -2.65 15.63
CA LEU A 164 -16.60 -3.89 16.36
C LEU A 164 -16.45 -3.71 17.88
N GLY A 165 -16.63 -2.48 18.39
CA GLY A 165 -16.52 -2.17 19.82
C GLY A 165 -15.08 -2.05 20.34
N THR A 166 -14.11 -1.75 19.46
CA THR A 166 -12.73 -1.47 19.90
C THR A 166 -12.70 -0.19 20.75
N PRO A 167 -12.02 -0.18 21.91
CA PRO A 167 -11.87 1.01 22.74
C PRO A 167 -11.22 2.17 21.96
N ALA A 168 -11.74 3.40 22.14
CA ALA A 168 -11.28 4.59 21.43
C ALA A 168 -9.77 4.82 21.51
N GLU A 169 -9.16 4.47 22.64
CA GLU A 169 -7.72 4.60 22.89
C GLU A 169 -6.86 3.68 22.00
N GLU A 170 -7.43 2.56 21.53
CA GLU A 170 -6.74 1.58 20.69
C GLU A 170 -7.04 1.74 19.19
N LEU A 171 -8.10 2.46 18.82
CA LEU A 171 -8.57 2.59 17.42
C LEU A 171 -7.45 3.02 16.49
N HIS A 172 -6.86 4.17 16.76
CA HIS A 172 -5.82 4.75 15.92
C HIS A 172 -4.62 3.81 15.74
N GLY A 173 -4.12 3.23 16.84
CA GLY A 173 -2.96 2.33 16.78
C GLY A 173 -3.25 1.00 16.08
N ARG A 174 -4.50 0.52 16.07
CA ARG A 174 -4.90 -0.68 15.33
C ARG A 174 -5.12 -0.36 13.84
N ALA A 175 -5.83 0.71 13.51
CA ALA A 175 -6.06 1.18 12.16
C ALA A 175 -4.74 1.44 11.44
N HIS A 176 -3.80 2.14 12.09
CA HIS A 176 -2.47 2.40 11.56
C HIS A 176 -1.67 1.14 11.17
N ARG A 177 -1.86 0.02 11.86
CA ARG A 177 -1.23 -1.25 11.47
C ARG A 177 -1.93 -1.94 10.29
N LEU A 178 -3.23 -1.71 10.12
CA LEU A 178 -4.06 -2.35 9.10
C LEU A 178 -4.06 -1.58 7.76
N GLU A 179 -3.90 -0.25 7.78
CA GLU A 179 -3.86 0.58 6.57
C GLU A 179 -2.72 0.21 5.61
N HIS A 180 -1.65 -0.40 6.13
CA HIS A 180 -0.52 -0.88 5.33
C HIS A 180 -0.73 -2.26 4.69
N VAL A 181 -1.86 -2.89 4.95
CA VAL A 181 -2.27 -4.09 4.21
C VAL A 181 -2.81 -3.62 2.87
N HIS A 182 -1.99 -3.74 1.82
CA HIS A 182 -2.32 -3.33 0.46
C HIS A 182 -3.31 -4.30 -0.19
N ASP A 183 -4.52 -4.35 0.34
CA ASP A 183 -5.64 -5.07 -0.26
C ASP A 183 -6.77 -4.07 -0.53
N GLU A 184 -6.84 -3.59 -1.79
CA GLU A 184 -7.89 -2.69 -2.24
C GLU A 184 -9.27 -3.30 -2.01
N ASN A 185 -9.43 -4.59 -2.30
CA ASN A 185 -10.70 -5.28 -2.09
C ASN A 185 -11.13 -5.27 -0.62
N ALA A 186 -10.17 -5.27 0.32
CA ALA A 186 -10.49 -5.17 1.75
C ALA A 186 -10.98 -3.78 2.12
N VAL A 187 -10.39 -2.72 1.56
CA VAL A 187 -10.79 -1.32 1.80
C VAL A 187 -12.17 -1.06 1.20
N ASP A 188 -12.41 -1.52 -0.02
CA ASP A 188 -13.71 -1.41 -0.69
C ASP A 188 -14.79 -2.18 0.07
N TYR A 189 -14.49 -3.40 0.51
CA TYR A 189 -15.39 -4.18 1.38
C TYR A 189 -15.73 -3.44 2.68
N LEU A 190 -14.77 -2.74 3.30
CA LEU A 190 -15.02 -1.97 4.50
C LEU A 190 -15.93 -0.78 4.22
N ASP A 191 -15.71 -0.09 3.12
CA ASP A 191 -16.52 1.04 2.70
C ASP A 191 -17.97 0.63 2.47
N ASP A 192 -18.18 -0.44 1.69
CA ASP A 192 -19.50 -1.03 1.45
C ASP A 192 -20.17 -1.47 2.76
N LYS A 193 -19.43 -2.22 3.58
CA LYS A 193 -19.95 -2.74 4.85
C LYS A 193 -20.39 -1.65 5.83
N LEU A 194 -19.72 -0.52 5.81
CA LEU A 194 -20.02 0.64 6.66
C LEU A 194 -21.05 1.59 6.06
N GLY A 195 -21.53 1.32 4.83
CA GLY A 195 -22.49 2.15 4.12
C GLY A 195 -21.89 3.47 3.66
N HIS A 196 -20.67 3.43 3.13
CA HIS A 196 -19.93 4.58 2.57
C HIS A 196 -19.87 5.78 3.53
N PRO A 197 -19.25 5.65 4.70
CA PRO A 197 -19.23 6.70 5.70
C PRO A 197 -18.48 7.94 5.21
N LEU A 198 -19.00 9.12 5.49
CA LEU A 198 -18.36 10.39 5.11
C LEU A 198 -17.27 10.82 6.09
N THR A 199 -17.37 10.40 7.35
CA THR A 199 -16.46 10.80 8.43
C THR A 199 -16.02 9.60 9.25
N ASP A 200 -14.81 9.68 9.79
CA ASP A 200 -14.29 8.73 10.75
C ASP A 200 -14.88 8.96 12.16
N PRO A 201 -14.61 8.10 13.16
CA PRO A 201 -15.08 8.27 14.54
C PRO A 201 -14.67 9.58 15.21
N HIS A 202 -13.64 10.25 14.68
CA HIS A 202 -13.17 11.54 15.17
C HIS A 202 -13.77 12.74 14.42
N GLY A 203 -14.74 12.49 13.50
CA GLY A 203 -15.39 13.52 12.70
C GLY A 203 -14.56 14.06 11.54
N LYS A 204 -13.46 13.39 11.16
CA LYS A 204 -12.64 13.77 10.00
C LYS A 204 -13.20 13.14 8.74
N GLU A 205 -13.24 13.91 7.66
CA GLU A 205 -13.77 13.49 6.38
C GLU A 205 -12.96 12.33 5.78
N ILE A 206 -13.62 11.23 5.38
CA ILE A 206 -13.01 10.11 4.66
C ILE A 206 -12.85 10.52 3.19
N PRO A 207 -11.63 10.53 2.62
CA PRO A 207 -11.42 10.87 1.23
C PRO A 207 -12.20 9.96 0.28
N GLU A 208 -12.69 10.51 -0.81
CA GLU A 208 -13.33 9.74 -1.87
C GLU A 208 -12.36 8.77 -2.53
N ASP A 209 -12.88 7.67 -3.06
CA ASP A 209 -12.14 6.80 -3.95
C ASP A 209 -12.16 7.39 -5.37
N PHE A 210 -11.04 7.96 -5.79
CA PHE A 210 -10.92 8.58 -7.10
C PHE A 210 -10.74 7.58 -8.24
N VAL A 211 -10.58 6.30 -7.94
CA VAL A 211 -10.32 5.28 -8.97
C VAL A 211 -11.59 4.96 -9.73
N ASP A 212 -12.75 5.00 -9.07
CA ASP A 212 -14.03 4.61 -9.65
C ASP A 212 -14.87 5.77 -10.19
N LEU A 213 -14.58 7.01 -9.79
CA LEU A 213 -15.32 8.21 -10.20
C LEU A 213 -14.77 8.81 -11.51
N VAL A 214 -14.85 8.06 -12.60
CA VAL A 214 -14.51 8.55 -13.95
C VAL A 214 -15.79 8.89 -14.70
N ILE A 215 -15.86 10.11 -15.25
CA ILE A 215 -17.01 10.55 -16.07
C ILE A 215 -17.29 9.52 -17.17
N GLY A 216 -18.54 9.09 -17.27
CA GLY A 216 -19.01 8.06 -18.20
C GLY A 216 -18.97 6.62 -17.67
N HIS A 217 -18.32 6.36 -16.52
CA HIS A 217 -18.36 5.05 -15.87
C HIS A 217 -19.71 4.83 -15.18
N GLN A 218 -20.11 3.56 -15.10
CA GLN A 218 -21.26 3.12 -14.34
C GLN A 218 -20.84 2.79 -12.93
N VAL A 219 -21.51 3.41 -11.96
CA VAL A 219 -21.18 3.29 -10.54
C VAL A 219 -22.47 3.17 -9.73
N PRO A 220 -22.46 2.49 -8.57
CA PRO A 220 -23.58 2.52 -7.64
C PRO A 220 -23.88 3.95 -7.16
N LEU A 221 -25.14 4.29 -7.02
CA LEU A 221 -25.55 5.62 -6.51
C LEU A 221 -24.99 5.88 -5.11
N ALA A 222 -24.83 4.83 -4.32
CA ALA A 222 -24.34 4.88 -2.94
C ALA A 222 -22.97 5.57 -2.77
N ILE A 223 -22.07 5.43 -3.74
CA ILE A 223 -20.72 6.03 -3.68
C ILE A 223 -20.68 7.51 -4.06
N LEU A 224 -21.75 8.03 -4.65
CA LEU A 224 -21.83 9.44 -5.02
C LEU A 224 -21.99 10.35 -3.79
N ARG A 225 -21.42 11.53 -3.88
CA ARG A 225 -21.46 12.56 -2.84
C ARG A 225 -22.17 13.81 -3.33
N GLU A 226 -22.43 14.72 -2.41
CA GLU A 226 -23.02 16.01 -2.70
C GLU A 226 -22.31 16.72 -3.85
N GLY A 227 -23.08 17.21 -4.82
CA GLY A 227 -22.58 17.88 -6.01
C GLY A 227 -22.25 16.94 -7.19
N HIS A 228 -22.22 15.61 -7.01
CA HIS A 228 -22.11 14.68 -8.13
C HIS A 228 -23.43 14.61 -8.90
N SER A 229 -23.34 14.38 -10.22
CA SER A 229 -24.49 14.09 -11.05
C SER A 229 -24.28 12.87 -11.93
N GLY A 230 -25.34 12.15 -12.23
CA GLY A 230 -25.29 10.95 -13.07
C GLY A 230 -26.61 10.67 -13.77
N GLU A 231 -26.52 9.94 -14.89
CA GLU A 231 -27.68 9.42 -15.63
C GLU A 231 -28.00 8.01 -15.10
N VAL A 232 -29.24 7.77 -14.72
CA VAL A 232 -29.69 6.46 -14.25
C VAL A 232 -29.63 5.44 -15.38
N VAL A 233 -28.87 4.36 -15.15
CA VAL A 233 -28.68 3.28 -16.13
C VAL A 233 -29.51 2.05 -15.77
N GLU A 234 -29.59 1.74 -14.47
CA GLU A 234 -30.29 0.56 -13.98
C GLU A 234 -30.90 0.85 -12.59
N VAL A 235 -32.11 0.33 -12.36
CA VAL A 235 -32.79 0.39 -11.08
C VAL A 235 -33.35 -1.00 -10.79
N SER A 236 -32.82 -1.66 -9.76
CA SER A 236 -33.21 -3.04 -9.40
C SER A 236 -34.53 -3.08 -8.62
N ASP A 237 -34.89 -2.01 -7.92
CA ASP A 237 -36.13 -1.90 -7.16
C ASP A 237 -37.29 -1.39 -8.06
N THR A 238 -38.38 -2.16 -8.11
CA THR A 238 -39.55 -1.86 -8.98
C THR A 238 -40.25 -0.58 -8.58
N HIS A 239 -40.30 -0.25 -7.28
CA HIS A 239 -40.94 0.97 -6.80
C HIS A 239 -40.08 2.20 -7.16
N LEU A 240 -38.77 2.13 -6.93
CA LEU A 240 -37.85 3.19 -7.32
C LEU A 240 -37.80 3.40 -8.84
N ALA A 241 -37.86 2.32 -9.64
CA ALA A 241 -37.91 2.42 -11.12
C ALA A 241 -39.13 3.20 -11.62
N SER A 242 -40.24 3.22 -10.86
CA SER A 242 -41.42 4.04 -11.20
C SER A 242 -41.27 5.52 -10.85
N LEU A 243 -40.42 5.85 -9.88
CA LEU A 243 -40.12 7.21 -9.43
C LEU A 243 -38.97 7.83 -10.24
N ILE A 244 -37.89 7.06 -10.44
CA ILE A 244 -36.70 7.48 -11.12
C ILE A 244 -36.46 6.53 -12.32
N PRO A 245 -37.07 6.75 -13.47
CA PRO A 245 -36.90 5.88 -14.63
C PRO A 245 -35.47 5.98 -15.22
N VAL A 246 -35.04 4.91 -15.88
CA VAL A 246 -33.77 4.87 -16.63
C VAL A 246 -33.67 6.04 -17.60
N GLY A 247 -32.48 6.67 -17.69
CA GLY A 247 -32.23 7.86 -18.48
C GLY A 247 -32.50 9.18 -17.73
N THR A 248 -33.00 9.14 -16.50
CA THR A 248 -33.18 10.34 -15.66
C THR A 248 -31.83 10.85 -15.21
N ILE A 249 -31.60 12.16 -15.29
CA ILE A 249 -30.41 12.80 -14.70
C ILE A 249 -30.76 13.11 -13.25
N ILE A 250 -29.88 12.69 -12.37
CA ILE A 250 -29.99 12.91 -10.93
C ILE A 250 -28.80 13.73 -10.43
N HIS A 251 -29.08 14.56 -9.42
CA HIS A 251 -28.07 15.35 -8.71
C HIS A 251 -28.06 14.93 -7.23
N MET A 252 -26.89 14.69 -6.70
CA MET A 252 -26.74 14.33 -5.29
C MET A 252 -26.76 15.57 -4.42
N GLY A 253 -27.71 15.60 -3.51
CA GLY A 253 -27.78 16.58 -2.44
C GLY A 253 -27.02 16.16 -1.19
N PRO A 254 -27.13 16.94 -0.10
CA PRO A 254 -26.46 16.61 1.16
C PRO A 254 -27.00 15.30 1.77
N ARG A 255 -26.12 14.56 2.44
CA ARG A 255 -26.55 13.40 3.23
C ARG A 255 -27.14 13.83 4.56
N LEU A 256 -28.27 13.23 4.91
CA LEU A 256 -29.01 13.47 6.14
C LEU A 256 -28.76 12.36 7.16
N ASN A 257 -29.26 12.56 8.40
CA ASN A 257 -29.22 11.55 9.47
C ASN A 257 -27.82 10.96 9.73
N GLN A 258 -26.81 11.82 9.86
CA GLN A 258 -25.41 11.41 10.07
C GLN A 258 -24.84 10.55 8.92
N GLY A 259 -25.24 10.84 7.69
CA GLY A 259 -24.77 10.16 6.49
C GLY A 259 -25.55 8.89 6.11
N LYS A 260 -26.62 8.54 6.84
CA LYS A 260 -27.42 7.32 6.60
C LYS A 260 -28.54 7.48 5.57
N THR A 261 -28.85 8.71 5.17
CA THR A 261 -29.90 9.00 4.20
C THR A 261 -29.34 9.87 3.09
N TRP A 262 -29.49 9.42 1.86
CA TRP A 262 -29.05 10.12 0.65
C TRP A 262 -30.19 10.98 0.13
N THR A 263 -29.89 12.22 -0.19
CA THR A 263 -30.84 13.11 -0.86
C THR A 263 -30.52 13.14 -2.35
N VAL A 264 -31.51 12.87 -3.17
CA VAL A 264 -31.41 12.83 -4.62
C VAL A 264 -32.39 13.81 -5.23
N GLU A 265 -31.90 14.72 -6.05
CA GLU A 265 -32.70 15.67 -6.81
C GLU A 265 -32.76 15.20 -8.27
N TYR A 266 -33.97 15.17 -8.84
CA TYR A 266 -34.20 14.74 -10.22
C TYR A 266 -35.38 15.46 -10.86
N GLN A 267 -35.35 15.50 -12.18
CA GLN A 267 -36.50 15.99 -12.97
C GLN A 267 -37.23 14.83 -13.63
N SER A 268 -38.48 14.66 -13.31
CA SER A 268 -39.30 13.64 -13.97
C SER A 268 -39.58 14.02 -15.42
N PRO A 269 -39.53 13.04 -16.36
CA PRO A 269 -39.88 13.29 -17.76
C PRO A 269 -41.28 13.93 -17.89
N GLY A 270 -41.34 15.15 -18.45
CA GLY A 270 -42.62 15.89 -18.67
C GLY A 270 -43.09 16.80 -17.51
N ARG A 271 -42.26 17.01 -16.49
CA ARG A 271 -42.48 18.03 -15.45
C ARG A 271 -41.22 18.91 -15.33
N ASP A 272 -41.46 20.23 -15.31
CA ASP A 272 -40.36 21.22 -15.13
C ASP A 272 -39.93 21.39 -13.66
N GLU A 273 -40.59 20.70 -12.74
CA GLU A 273 -40.25 20.79 -11.30
C GLU A 273 -39.22 19.75 -10.90
N THR A 274 -38.16 20.21 -10.24
CA THR A 274 -37.19 19.36 -9.58
C THR A 274 -37.85 18.70 -8.37
N GLN A 275 -37.80 17.38 -8.33
CA GLN A 275 -38.29 16.59 -7.21
C GLN A 275 -37.11 16.14 -6.36
N GLN A 276 -37.33 16.04 -5.06
CA GLN A 276 -36.34 15.57 -4.10
C GLN A 276 -36.84 14.26 -3.50
N LEU A 277 -35.94 13.26 -3.46
CA LEU A 277 -36.22 11.95 -2.90
C LEU A 277 -35.13 11.62 -1.86
N GLU A 278 -35.56 11.11 -0.73
CA GLU A 278 -34.70 10.59 0.31
C GLU A 278 -34.59 9.05 0.17
N LEU A 279 -33.41 8.54 0.08
CA LEU A 279 -33.10 7.11 -0.06
C LEU A 279 -32.29 6.63 1.15
N ASP A 280 -32.60 5.45 1.63
CA ASP A 280 -31.78 4.72 2.57
C ASP A 280 -30.70 3.89 1.83
N HIS A 281 -29.92 3.13 2.56
CA HIS A 281 -28.83 2.30 2.01
C HIS A 281 -29.35 1.30 0.97
N GLU A 282 -30.46 0.62 1.23
CA GLU A 282 -31.02 -0.36 0.28
C GLU A 282 -31.49 0.32 -1.00
N GLY A 283 -32.06 1.52 -0.88
CA GLY A 283 -32.53 2.30 -2.01
C GLY A 283 -31.39 2.82 -2.90
N VAL A 284 -30.28 3.27 -2.35
CA VAL A 284 -29.15 3.77 -3.17
C VAL A 284 -28.35 2.64 -3.82
N ASP A 285 -28.27 1.46 -3.17
CA ASP A 285 -27.61 0.29 -3.75
C ASP A 285 -28.40 -0.32 -4.91
N ALA A 286 -29.72 -0.08 -4.93
CA ALA A 286 -30.59 -0.54 -6.00
C ALA A 286 -30.47 0.29 -7.30
N VAL A 287 -29.72 1.39 -7.31
CA VAL A 287 -29.61 2.31 -8.44
C VAL A 287 -28.18 2.38 -8.95
N ILE A 288 -28.00 2.10 -10.24
CA ILE A 288 -26.71 2.27 -10.95
C ILE A 288 -26.83 3.49 -11.84
N VAL A 289 -25.82 4.36 -11.78
CA VAL A 289 -25.77 5.58 -12.59
C VAL A 289 -24.53 5.64 -13.44
N ARG A 290 -24.62 6.31 -14.59
CA ARG A 290 -23.46 6.70 -15.38
C ARG A 290 -23.06 8.11 -14.94
N LEU A 291 -21.87 8.24 -14.38
CA LEU A 291 -21.36 9.51 -13.87
C LEU A 291 -21.31 10.57 -14.97
N ALA A 292 -21.97 11.70 -14.78
CA ALA A 292 -22.04 12.80 -15.75
C ALA A 292 -21.12 13.96 -15.36
N GLU A 293 -21.13 14.38 -14.09
CA GLU A 293 -20.31 15.49 -13.61
C GLU A 293 -19.77 15.21 -12.21
N LEU A 294 -18.57 15.72 -11.96
CA LEU A 294 -17.94 15.79 -10.65
C LEU A 294 -18.04 17.23 -10.12
N PRO A 295 -18.14 17.44 -8.80
CA PRO A 295 -18.07 18.77 -8.24
C PRO A 295 -16.75 19.45 -8.60
N SER A 296 -16.83 20.71 -8.97
CA SER A 296 -15.68 21.55 -9.39
C SER A 296 -14.75 21.89 -8.21
#